data_f4427d10fd6a664413b33ad0e91f86b2
#
_entry.id   f4427d10fd6a664413b33ad0e91f86b2
#
_cell.length_a   1.000
_cell.length_b   1.000
_cell.length_c   1.000
_cell.angle_alpha   90.00
_cell.angle_beta   90.00
_cell.angle_gamma   90.00
#
_symmetry.space_group_name_H-M   'P 1'
#
loop_
_entity.id
_entity.type
_entity.pdbx_description
1 polymer ?
#
loop_
_entity_poly.entity_id
_entity_poly.type
_entity_poly.pdbx_seq_one_letter_code
_entity_poly.pdbx_strand_id
1 'polypeptide(L)'
;MADEQFPAAVTALEEYHNIEQQMAEPEVASNPDKMRKLGRRHAELGAIVSAYTAYNQVKDDLEAAREMASEDPDFAEEAKRLEGELPAAEEKLRTALIPRDPDDARDTIMEIKAGTGGEEAALFAGDLLRMYMRYAEKRGWSVTVQSENTTELGGVKDVQLAIRAKGTPAPEDGVWASLKYEGGVHRVQRIPVTESQGRIQTSAAGVIVFPEADEDDDEIEIDPKDLKIDIFMSSGPGGQSVNTTYSAVRMTHIPTGITVNMQDEKSQIQNRAAALRVLKSRLLAMKHEQEAAEAADMRHSQVRSLDRSERIRTYNFPENRIVDHRTNYKAYNLDAVLDGDLQAVIDSDIQADEADRLANQK
;
A
#
# COMPACT_ATOMS: atom_id res chain seq x y z
N MET A 1 -6.34 -35.74 -3.03
CA MET A 1 -6.20 -35.43 -4.49
C MET A 1 -6.65 -34.00 -4.87
N ALA A 2 -7.32 -33.25 -3.98
CA ALA A 2 -7.53 -31.80 -4.19
C ALA A 2 -6.23 -30.97 -4.02
N ASP A 3 -5.32 -31.48 -3.19
CA ASP A 3 -4.06 -30.83 -2.82
C ASP A 3 -3.07 -30.65 -3.99
N GLU A 4 -3.19 -31.45 -5.06
CA GLU A 4 -2.29 -31.38 -6.21
C GLU A 4 -2.66 -30.24 -7.19
N GLN A 5 -3.92 -29.78 -7.19
CA GLN A 5 -4.39 -28.78 -8.15
C GLN A 5 -4.05 -27.33 -7.70
N PHE A 6 -4.05 -27.08 -6.40
CA PHE A 6 -3.77 -25.76 -5.83
C PHE A 6 -2.77 -25.83 -4.66
N PRO A 7 -1.50 -26.17 -4.89
CA PRO A 7 -0.51 -26.33 -3.82
C PRO A 7 -0.29 -25.02 -3.02
N ALA A 8 -0.43 -23.87 -3.65
CA ALA A 8 -0.32 -22.58 -2.97
C ALA A 8 -1.45 -22.36 -1.96
N ALA A 9 -2.67 -22.86 -2.23
CA ALA A 9 -3.78 -22.75 -1.27
C ALA A 9 -3.56 -23.65 -0.05
N VAL A 10 -2.97 -24.83 -0.25
CA VAL A 10 -2.61 -25.73 0.86
C VAL A 10 -1.56 -25.09 1.76
N THR A 11 -0.51 -24.52 1.17
CA THR A 11 0.54 -23.82 1.91
C THR A 11 -0.05 -22.62 2.70
N ALA A 12 -0.98 -21.87 2.08
CA ALA A 12 -1.66 -20.76 2.72
C ALA A 12 -2.51 -21.22 3.93
N LEU A 13 -3.19 -22.37 3.81
CA LEU A 13 -3.97 -22.96 4.89
C LEU A 13 -3.08 -23.39 6.06
N GLU A 14 -1.94 -24.03 5.79
CA GLU A 14 -0.98 -24.42 6.82
C GLU A 14 -0.38 -23.19 7.54
N GLU A 15 -0.02 -22.15 6.79
CA GLU A 15 0.48 -20.88 7.35
C GLU A 15 -0.60 -20.21 8.20
N TYR A 16 -1.85 -20.18 7.74
CA TYR A 16 -2.98 -19.61 8.45
C TYR A 16 -3.16 -20.25 9.84
N HIS A 17 -3.21 -21.59 9.91
CA HIS A 17 -3.32 -22.30 11.18
C HIS A 17 -2.10 -22.11 12.09
N ASN A 18 -0.90 -22.01 11.52
CA ASN A 18 0.30 -21.73 12.30
C ASN A 18 0.22 -20.32 12.94
N ILE A 19 -0.24 -19.32 12.18
CA ILE A 19 -0.44 -17.96 12.70
C ILE A 19 -1.50 -17.95 13.82
N GLU A 20 -2.61 -18.67 13.67
CA GLU A 20 -3.61 -18.80 14.74
C GLU A 20 -3.00 -19.37 16.03
N GLN A 21 -2.14 -20.39 15.91
CA GLN A 21 -1.44 -20.95 17.06
C GLN A 21 -0.49 -19.94 17.70
N GLN A 22 0.30 -19.21 16.90
CA GLN A 22 1.20 -18.19 17.40
C GLN A 22 0.46 -17.03 18.10
N MET A 23 -0.67 -16.59 17.54
CA MET A 23 -1.49 -15.54 18.16
C MET A 23 -2.10 -15.97 19.51
N ALA A 24 -2.30 -17.27 19.73
CA ALA A 24 -2.77 -17.83 21.00
C ALA A 24 -1.66 -17.92 22.07
N GLU A 25 -0.38 -17.77 21.72
CA GLU A 25 0.73 -17.81 22.68
C GLU A 25 0.70 -16.58 23.61
N PRO A 26 0.83 -16.74 24.94
CA PRO A 26 0.77 -15.62 25.89
C PRO A 26 1.85 -14.54 25.64
N GLU A 27 3.03 -14.94 25.15
CA GLU A 27 4.13 -14.02 24.83
C GLU A 27 3.81 -13.15 23.62
N VAL A 28 3.13 -13.69 22.64
CA VAL A 28 2.71 -12.98 21.43
C VAL A 28 1.49 -12.12 21.73
N ALA A 29 0.50 -12.66 22.45
CA ALA A 29 -0.71 -11.94 22.84
C ALA A 29 -0.44 -10.69 23.69
N SER A 30 0.67 -10.68 24.46
CA SER A 30 1.11 -9.53 25.25
C SER A 30 1.91 -8.48 24.47
N ASN A 31 2.30 -8.77 23.20
CA ASN A 31 3.07 -7.87 22.36
C ASN A 31 2.21 -7.29 21.23
N PRO A 32 1.79 -6.00 21.32
CA PRO A 32 0.91 -5.39 20.33
C PRO A 32 1.45 -5.41 18.89
N ASP A 33 2.77 -5.26 18.71
CA ASP A 33 3.38 -5.15 17.38
C ASP A 33 3.43 -6.52 16.70
N LYS A 34 3.79 -7.58 17.44
CA LYS A 34 3.70 -8.95 16.93
C LYS A 34 2.27 -9.32 16.60
N MET A 35 1.30 -8.98 17.45
CA MET A 35 -0.13 -9.21 17.21
C MET A 35 -0.62 -8.48 15.95
N ARG A 36 -0.17 -7.25 15.73
CA ARG A 36 -0.54 -6.47 14.53
C ARG A 36 0.01 -7.11 13.25
N LYS A 37 1.30 -7.50 13.25
CA LYS A 37 1.94 -8.18 12.10
C LYS A 37 1.26 -9.51 11.77
N LEU A 38 1.04 -10.36 12.77
CA LEU A 38 0.35 -11.64 12.60
C LEU A 38 -1.11 -11.45 12.19
N GLY A 39 -1.80 -10.46 12.74
CA GLY A 39 -3.18 -10.14 12.39
C GLY A 39 -3.35 -9.69 10.94
N ARG A 40 -2.43 -8.88 10.41
CA ARG A 40 -2.41 -8.52 8.98
C ARG A 40 -2.23 -9.77 8.11
N ARG A 41 -1.23 -10.59 8.40
CA ARG A 41 -0.96 -11.80 7.62
C ARG A 41 -2.10 -12.82 7.71
N HIS A 42 -2.72 -12.97 8.87
CA HIS A 42 -3.92 -13.78 9.07
C HIS A 42 -5.09 -13.29 8.21
N ALA A 43 -5.32 -11.97 8.15
CA ALA A 43 -6.38 -11.40 7.31
C ALA A 43 -6.13 -11.61 5.81
N GLU A 44 -4.86 -11.46 5.35
CA GLU A 44 -4.46 -11.76 3.96
C GLU A 44 -4.75 -13.21 3.58
N LEU A 45 -4.34 -14.16 4.43
CA LEU A 45 -4.55 -15.58 4.17
C LEU A 45 -6.01 -16.00 4.30
N GLY A 46 -6.79 -15.30 5.13
CA GLY A 46 -8.20 -15.61 5.38
C GLY A 46 -9.06 -15.64 4.13
N ALA A 47 -8.83 -14.73 3.17
CA ALA A 47 -9.53 -14.71 1.89
C ALA A 47 -9.21 -15.96 1.05
N ILE A 48 -7.94 -16.38 1.00
CA ILE A 48 -7.48 -17.60 0.29
C ILE A 48 -8.11 -18.84 0.93
N VAL A 49 -8.02 -18.94 2.25
CA VAL A 49 -8.55 -20.08 3.03
C VAL A 49 -10.06 -20.21 2.85
N SER A 50 -10.79 -19.09 2.89
CA SER A 50 -12.25 -19.06 2.68
C SER A 50 -12.62 -19.55 1.26
N ALA A 51 -11.92 -19.05 0.23
CA ALA A 51 -12.17 -19.45 -1.15
C ALA A 51 -11.81 -20.92 -1.39
N TYR A 52 -10.70 -21.41 -0.80
CA TYR A 52 -10.27 -22.80 -0.89
C TYR A 52 -11.25 -23.77 -0.19
N THR A 53 -11.73 -23.39 0.99
CA THR A 53 -12.74 -24.15 1.72
C THR A 53 -14.05 -24.23 0.93
N ALA A 54 -14.51 -23.12 0.35
CA ALA A 54 -15.72 -23.09 -0.47
C ALA A 54 -15.58 -23.95 -1.73
N TYR A 55 -14.43 -23.89 -2.40
CA TYR A 55 -14.14 -24.71 -3.56
C TYR A 55 -14.14 -26.20 -3.22
N ASN A 56 -13.47 -26.63 -2.15
CA ASN A 56 -13.46 -28.01 -1.70
C ASN A 56 -14.85 -28.49 -1.30
N GLN A 57 -15.65 -27.66 -0.62
CA GLN A 57 -17.02 -28.03 -0.24
C GLN A 57 -17.86 -28.33 -1.48
N VAL A 58 -17.86 -27.47 -2.50
CA VAL A 58 -18.61 -27.71 -3.74
C VAL A 58 -18.12 -28.97 -4.45
N LYS A 59 -16.82 -29.24 -4.44
CA LYS A 59 -16.23 -30.43 -5.05
C LYS A 59 -16.62 -31.70 -4.32
N ASP A 60 -16.53 -31.71 -3.00
CA ASP A 60 -16.88 -32.88 -2.16
C ASP A 60 -18.38 -33.18 -2.25
N ASP A 61 -19.22 -32.13 -2.21
CA ASP A 61 -20.68 -32.26 -2.38
C ASP A 61 -21.04 -32.79 -3.78
N LEU A 62 -20.31 -32.36 -4.83
CA LEU A 62 -20.50 -32.88 -6.18
C LEU A 62 -20.11 -34.37 -6.31
N GLU A 63 -18.99 -34.77 -5.71
CA GLU A 63 -18.59 -36.18 -5.66
C GLU A 63 -19.63 -37.02 -4.93
N ALA A 64 -20.11 -36.59 -3.77
CA ALA A 64 -21.16 -37.24 -3.01
C ALA A 64 -22.49 -37.33 -3.79
N ALA A 65 -22.91 -36.25 -4.44
CA ALA A 65 -24.13 -36.25 -5.26
C ALA A 65 -24.04 -37.18 -6.45
N ARG A 66 -22.87 -37.29 -7.09
CA ARG A 66 -22.64 -38.22 -8.21
C ARG A 66 -22.69 -39.72 -7.77
N GLU A 67 -22.14 -40.03 -6.60
CA GLU A 67 -22.22 -41.37 -6.04
C GLU A 67 -23.67 -41.78 -5.76
N MET A 68 -24.47 -40.86 -5.23
CA MET A 68 -25.87 -41.11 -4.86
C MET A 68 -26.84 -40.98 -6.04
N ALA A 69 -26.45 -40.37 -7.14
CA ALA A 69 -27.28 -40.16 -8.33
C ALA A 69 -27.80 -41.47 -8.98
N SER A 70 -27.12 -42.61 -8.72
CA SER A 70 -27.57 -43.92 -9.19
C SER A 70 -28.75 -44.47 -8.38
N GLU A 71 -28.98 -43.98 -7.16
CA GLU A 71 -29.98 -44.48 -6.23
C GLU A 71 -31.23 -43.58 -6.19
N ASP A 72 -31.05 -42.26 -6.40
CA ASP A 72 -32.12 -41.28 -6.35
C ASP A 72 -31.95 -40.17 -7.42
N PRO A 73 -32.99 -39.94 -8.27
CA PRO A 73 -32.97 -38.92 -9.32
C PRO A 73 -32.73 -37.49 -8.83
N ASP A 74 -33.12 -37.18 -7.61
CA ASP A 74 -32.93 -35.83 -7.01
C ASP A 74 -31.45 -35.49 -6.86
N PHE A 75 -30.60 -36.48 -6.59
CA PHE A 75 -29.15 -36.28 -6.55
C PHE A 75 -28.53 -36.05 -7.93
N ALA A 76 -29.15 -36.53 -8.98
CA ALA A 76 -28.68 -36.27 -10.35
C ALA A 76 -28.93 -34.78 -10.75
N GLU A 77 -30.04 -34.17 -10.27
CA GLU A 77 -30.28 -32.72 -10.47
C GLU A 77 -29.34 -31.90 -9.63
N GLU A 78 -29.08 -32.29 -8.38
CA GLU A 78 -28.13 -31.63 -7.50
C GLU A 78 -26.69 -31.69 -8.05
N ALA A 79 -26.25 -32.84 -8.54
CA ALA A 79 -24.94 -32.97 -9.18
C ALA A 79 -24.79 -32.03 -10.38
N LYS A 80 -25.84 -31.87 -11.20
CA LYS A 80 -25.84 -30.95 -12.34
C LYS A 80 -25.77 -29.48 -11.90
N ARG A 81 -26.43 -29.12 -10.79
CA ARG A 81 -26.35 -27.78 -10.20
C ARG A 81 -24.93 -27.49 -9.73
N LEU A 82 -24.32 -28.39 -8.95
CA LEU A 82 -22.97 -28.26 -8.43
C LEU A 82 -21.90 -28.25 -9.54
N GLU A 83 -22.10 -29.02 -10.63
CA GLU A 83 -21.25 -28.93 -11.83
C GLU A 83 -21.24 -27.52 -12.43
N GLY A 84 -22.37 -26.83 -12.38
CA GLY A 84 -22.49 -25.43 -12.84
C GLY A 84 -21.84 -24.42 -11.88
N GLU A 85 -21.78 -24.73 -10.58
CA GLU A 85 -21.20 -23.86 -9.53
C GLU A 85 -19.68 -24.02 -9.40
N LEU A 86 -19.15 -25.23 -9.66
CA LEU A 86 -17.73 -25.54 -9.50
C LEU A 86 -16.79 -24.59 -10.25
N PRO A 87 -17.03 -24.22 -11.54
CA PRO A 87 -16.16 -23.28 -12.25
C PRO A 87 -16.11 -21.89 -11.61
N ALA A 88 -17.24 -21.44 -11.06
CA ALA A 88 -17.31 -20.13 -10.39
C ALA A 88 -16.54 -20.14 -9.03
N ALA A 89 -16.59 -21.26 -8.30
CA ALA A 89 -15.81 -21.44 -7.07
C ALA A 89 -14.31 -21.56 -7.38
N GLU A 90 -13.95 -22.25 -8.46
CA GLU A 90 -12.57 -22.35 -8.93
C GLU A 90 -12.01 -20.99 -9.34
N GLU A 91 -12.76 -20.18 -10.07
CA GLU A 91 -12.35 -18.85 -10.50
C GLU A 91 -12.16 -17.91 -9.29
N LYS A 92 -13.05 -17.98 -8.30
CA LYS A 92 -12.87 -17.23 -7.04
C LYS A 92 -11.59 -17.62 -6.30
N LEU A 93 -11.26 -18.91 -6.27
CA LEU A 93 -10.04 -19.38 -5.64
C LEU A 93 -8.80 -18.92 -6.44
N ARG A 94 -8.83 -18.99 -7.78
CA ARG A 94 -7.74 -18.48 -8.63
C ARG A 94 -7.50 -16.98 -8.39
N THR A 95 -8.57 -16.20 -8.31
CA THR A 95 -8.50 -14.77 -8.01
C THR A 95 -7.91 -14.52 -6.61
N ALA A 96 -8.32 -15.28 -5.61
CA ALA A 96 -7.79 -15.16 -4.25
C ALA A 96 -6.30 -15.55 -4.13
N LEU A 97 -5.81 -16.43 -5.02
CA LEU A 97 -4.40 -16.84 -5.07
C LEU A 97 -3.48 -15.86 -5.80
N ILE A 98 -4.02 -14.82 -6.44
CA ILE A 98 -3.20 -13.75 -7.04
C ILE A 98 -2.42 -13.07 -5.91
N PRO A 99 -1.08 -12.97 -6.00
CA PRO A 99 -0.31 -12.23 -5.02
C PRO A 99 -0.82 -10.79 -4.92
N ARG A 100 -1.31 -10.41 -3.75
CA ARG A 100 -1.73 -9.04 -3.46
C ARG A 100 -0.50 -8.17 -3.22
N ASP A 101 -0.68 -6.89 -3.41
CA ASP A 101 0.31 -5.89 -3.01
C ASP A 101 0.44 -5.93 -1.47
N PRO A 102 1.65 -6.12 -0.91
CA PRO A 102 1.84 -6.17 0.54
C PRO A 102 1.41 -4.87 1.25
N ASP A 103 1.33 -3.77 0.50
CA ASP A 103 0.93 -2.47 1.01
C ASP A 103 -0.59 -2.24 0.99
N ASP A 104 -1.39 -3.17 0.43
CA ASP A 104 -2.85 -3.00 0.26
C ASP A 104 -3.59 -2.65 1.56
N ALA A 105 -3.15 -3.17 2.71
CA ALA A 105 -3.73 -2.86 4.01
C ALA A 105 -3.25 -1.53 4.64
N ARG A 106 -2.32 -0.83 3.98
CA ARG A 106 -1.73 0.41 4.51
C ARG A 106 -2.62 1.62 4.30
N ASP A 107 -2.38 2.61 5.13
CA ASP A 107 -2.90 3.97 4.95
C ASP A 107 -2.15 4.69 3.81
N THR A 108 -2.65 5.84 3.37
CA THR A 108 -2.16 6.49 2.15
C THR A 108 -1.84 7.96 2.40
N ILE A 109 -0.69 8.39 1.91
CA ILE A 109 -0.35 9.80 1.73
C ILE A 109 -0.69 10.17 0.28
N MET A 110 -1.48 11.23 0.10
CA MET A 110 -1.88 11.75 -1.21
C MET A 110 -1.40 13.18 -1.39
N GLU A 111 -0.73 13.46 -2.48
CA GLU A 111 -0.35 14.83 -2.90
C GLU A 111 -1.16 15.21 -4.13
N ILE A 112 -1.78 16.39 -4.12
CA ILE A 112 -2.49 16.96 -5.27
C ILE A 112 -1.80 18.27 -5.63
N LYS A 113 -1.40 18.41 -6.90
CA LYS A 113 -0.68 19.59 -7.41
C LYS A 113 -1.36 20.14 -8.64
N ALA A 114 -1.53 21.47 -8.68
CA ALA A 114 -1.96 22.15 -9.89
C ALA A 114 -0.92 21.97 -11.00
N GLY A 115 -1.38 21.57 -12.18
CA GLY A 115 -0.55 21.37 -13.36
C GLY A 115 -0.74 22.48 -14.40
N THR A 116 -0.77 22.09 -15.68
CA THR A 116 -0.95 23.03 -16.78
C THR A 116 -2.35 23.67 -16.77
N GLY A 117 -2.44 24.98 -16.73
CA GLY A 117 -3.70 25.72 -16.77
C GLY A 117 -3.81 26.92 -15.81
N GLY A 118 -2.74 27.22 -15.08
CA GLY A 118 -2.68 28.37 -14.17
C GLY A 118 -3.73 28.29 -13.06
N GLU A 119 -4.47 29.36 -12.83
CA GLU A 119 -5.48 29.45 -11.76
C GLU A 119 -6.58 28.40 -11.90
N GLU A 120 -6.99 28.07 -13.15
CA GLU A 120 -7.98 27.04 -13.41
C GLU A 120 -7.51 25.65 -12.98
N ALA A 121 -6.22 25.34 -13.15
CA ALA A 121 -5.64 24.10 -12.67
C ALA A 121 -5.65 24.03 -11.13
N ALA A 122 -5.43 25.18 -10.45
CA ALA A 122 -5.50 25.25 -9.00
C ALA A 122 -6.95 25.09 -8.48
N LEU A 123 -7.93 25.67 -9.15
CA LEU A 123 -9.35 25.47 -8.82
C LEU A 123 -9.75 24.00 -9.02
N PHE A 124 -9.30 23.38 -10.09
CA PHE A 124 -9.57 21.95 -10.34
C PHE A 124 -8.87 21.05 -9.31
N ALA A 125 -7.65 21.36 -8.88
CA ALA A 125 -6.98 20.64 -7.79
C ALA A 125 -7.80 20.73 -6.48
N GLY A 126 -8.44 21.87 -6.21
CA GLY A 126 -9.40 22.04 -5.11
C GLY A 126 -10.66 21.18 -5.26
N ASP A 127 -11.16 20.99 -6.49
CA ASP A 127 -12.28 20.09 -6.75
C ASP A 127 -11.89 18.61 -6.50
N LEU A 128 -10.69 18.20 -6.92
CA LEU A 128 -10.15 16.86 -6.64
C LEU A 128 -9.95 16.64 -5.13
N LEU A 129 -9.39 17.62 -4.42
CA LEU A 129 -9.28 17.59 -2.96
C LEU A 129 -10.63 17.29 -2.31
N ARG A 130 -11.65 18.06 -2.68
CA ARG A 130 -13.01 17.89 -2.16
C ARG A 130 -13.58 16.52 -2.50
N MET A 131 -13.38 16.03 -3.73
CA MET A 131 -13.82 14.71 -4.18
C MET A 131 -13.23 13.60 -3.31
N TYR A 132 -11.92 13.60 -3.08
CA TYR A 132 -11.26 12.59 -2.26
C TYR A 132 -11.66 12.68 -0.78
N MET A 133 -11.81 13.88 -0.23
CA MET A 133 -12.30 14.06 1.15
C MET A 133 -13.71 13.47 1.32
N ARG A 134 -14.61 13.72 0.37
CA ARG A 134 -15.98 13.16 0.41
C ARG A 134 -16.00 11.65 0.17
N TYR A 135 -15.15 11.14 -0.70
CA TYR A 135 -15.00 9.71 -0.88
C TYR A 135 -14.51 9.03 0.40
N ALA A 136 -13.47 9.58 1.02
CA ALA A 136 -12.96 9.09 2.29
C ALA A 136 -14.03 9.12 3.41
N GLU A 137 -14.84 10.19 3.49
CA GLU A 137 -15.96 10.29 4.42
C GLU A 137 -16.98 9.16 4.21
N LYS A 138 -17.37 8.90 2.95
CA LYS A 138 -18.29 7.80 2.59
C LYS A 138 -17.73 6.42 2.95
N ARG A 139 -16.41 6.24 2.84
CA ARG A 139 -15.71 5.02 3.24
C ARG A 139 -15.49 4.92 4.78
N GLY A 140 -15.80 5.98 5.52
CA GLY A 140 -15.59 6.05 6.96
C GLY A 140 -14.13 6.25 7.37
N TRP A 141 -13.24 6.65 6.42
CA TRP A 141 -11.85 6.94 6.66
C TRP A 141 -11.66 8.33 7.30
N SER A 142 -10.54 8.55 7.96
CA SER A 142 -10.14 9.85 8.46
C SER A 142 -9.18 10.52 7.48
N VAL A 143 -9.34 11.83 7.28
CA VAL A 143 -8.46 12.64 6.44
C VAL A 143 -7.82 13.74 7.27
N THR A 144 -6.51 13.85 7.21
CA THR A 144 -5.74 14.92 7.85
C THR A 144 -4.97 15.68 6.77
N VAL A 145 -5.21 16.99 6.67
CA VAL A 145 -4.43 17.87 5.80
C VAL A 145 -3.09 18.13 6.50
N GLN A 146 -1.99 17.69 5.90
CA GLN A 146 -0.63 17.87 6.43
C GLN A 146 -0.03 19.21 6.00
N SER A 147 -0.25 19.56 4.75
CA SER A 147 0.15 20.87 4.19
C SER A 147 -0.82 21.30 3.10
N GLU A 148 -1.06 22.60 2.98
CA GLU A 148 -1.92 23.16 1.94
C GLU A 148 -1.38 24.53 1.52
N ASN A 149 -1.30 24.76 0.22
CA ASN A 149 -0.90 26.02 -0.39
C ASN A 149 -1.98 26.48 -1.37
N THR A 150 -2.68 27.54 -1.02
CA THR A 150 -3.85 28.02 -1.78
C THR A 150 -3.51 29.22 -2.64
N THR A 151 -4.39 29.52 -3.61
CA THR A 151 -4.35 30.74 -4.41
C THR A 151 -5.30 31.81 -3.82
N GLU A 152 -5.17 33.05 -4.30
CA GLU A 152 -6.05 34.17 -3.88
C GLU A 152 -7.53 33.91 -4.25
N LEU A 153 -7.81 33.14 -5.30
CA LEU A 153 -9.16 32.78 -5.73
C LEU A 153 -9.69 31.50 -5.07
N GLY A 154 -8.99 30.96 -4.06
CA GLY A 154 -9.40 29.76 -3.34
C GLY A 154 -9.09 28.46 -4.06
N GLY A 155 -8.25 28.47 -5.10
CA GLY A 155 -7.69 27.27 -5.70
C GLY A 155 -6.57 26.68 -4.85
N VAL A 156 -6.20 25.41 -5.10
CA VAL A 156 -5.13 24.70 -4.41
C VAL A 156 -3.93 24.56 -5.35
N LYS A 157 -2.79 25.15 -4.98
CA LYS A 157 -1.53 24.97 -5.73
C LYS A 157 -0.93 23.61 -5.49
N ASP A 158 -0.85 23.23 -4.23
CA ASP A 158 -0.45 21.92 -3.75
C ASP A 158 -1.08 21.64 -2.39
N VAL A 159 -1.39 20.39 -2.13
CA VAL A 159 -1.89 19.90 -0.85
C VAL A 159 -1.40 18.50 -0.61
N GLN A 160 -1.09 18.18 0.64
CA GLN A 160 -0.73 16.85 1.09
C GLN A 160 -1.72 16.37 2.15
N LEU A 161 -2.26 15.18 1.94
CA LEU A 161 -3.26 14.54 2.79
C LEU A 161 -2.71 13.24 3.34
N ALA A 162 -2.98 12.96 4.62
CA ALA A 162 -2.92 11.60 5.16
C ALA A 162 -4.35 11.06 5.26
N ILE A 163 -4.61 9.94 4.60
CA ILE A 163 -5.90 9.26 4.57
C ILE A 163 -5.75 7.92 5.27
N ARG A 164 -6.50 7.69 6.36
CA ARG A 164 -6.34 6.55 7.24
C ARG A 164 -7.65 5.83 7.48
N ALA A 165 -7.61 4.49 7.43
CA ALA A 165 -8.74 3.67 7.80
C ALA A 165 -8.97 3.70 9.33
N LYS A 166 -10.19 3.39 9.76
CA LYS A 166 -10.50 3.18 11.18
C LYS A 166 -10.31 1.70 11.52
N GLY A 167 -9.40 1.42 12.43
CA GLY A 167 -9.08 0.05 12.84
C GLY A 167 -8.15 -0.66 11.84
N THR A 168 -8.24 -1.98 11.77
CA THR A 168 -7.45 -2.81 10.85
C THR A 168 -8.39 -3.34 9.77
N PRO A 169 -8.46 -2.71 8.59
CA PRO A 169 -9.30 -3.17 7.50
C PRO A 169 -8.77 -4.49 6.92
N ALA A 170 -9.64 -5.25 6.26
CA ALA A 170 -9.19 -6.29 5.36
C ALA A 170 -8.34 -5.67 4.23
N PRO A 171 -7.34 -6.38 3.67
CA PRO A 171 -6.45 -5.80 2.66
C PRO A 171 -7.19 -5.17 1.46
N GLU A 172 -8.29 -5.79 1.00
CA GLU A 172 -9.15 -5.28 -0.08
C GLU A 172 -9.90 -3.99 0.27
N ASP A 173 -10.12 -3.73 1.55
CA ASP A 173 -10.80 -2.54 2.07
C ASP A 173 -9.82 -1.45 2.53
N GLY A 174 -8.53 -1.70 2.39
CA GLY A 174 -7.47 -0.76 2.74
C GLY A 174 -7.52 0.52 1.91
N VAL A 175 -6.96 1.58 2.48
CA VAL A 175 -6.91 2.89 1.81
C VAL A 175 -6.02 2.81 0.58
N TRP A 176 -4.83 2.21 0.72
CA TRP A 176 -3.90 2.02 -0.38
C TRP A 176 -4.49 1.14 -1.49
N ALA A 177 -5.10 0.02 -1.15
CA ALA A 177 -5.75 -0.87 -2.12
C ALA A 177 -6.74 -0.13 -3.04
N SER A 178 -7.47 0.84 -2.48
CA SER A 178 -8.45 1.64 -3.22
C SER A 178 -7.82 2.81 -3.98
N LEU A 179 -6.85 3.52 -3.39
CA LEU A 179 -6.38 4.81 -3.92
C LEU A 179 -5.08 4.73 -4.72
N LYS A 180 -4.35 3.62 -4.71
CA LYS A 180 -3.08 3.47 -5.47
C LYS A 180 -3.23 3.73 -6.97
N TYR A 181 -4.41 3.54 -7.52
CA TYR A 181 -4.71 3.78 -8.94
C TYR A 181 -5.00 5.25 -9.26
N GLU A 182 -5.12 6.12 -8.26
CA GLU A 182 -5.40 7.54 -8.47
C GLU A 182 -4.16 8.35 -8.87
N GLY A 183 -2.96 7.74 -8.76
CA GLY A 183 -1.70 8.37 -9.13
C GLY A 183 -1.60 8.64 -10.63
N GLY A 184 -1.46 9.93 -11.01
CA GLY A 184 -1.31 10.35 -12.39
C GLY A 184 -1.85 11.74 -12.68
N VAL A 185 -1.97 12.06 -13.97
CA VAL A 185 -2.47 13.37 -14.43
C VAL A 185 -3.97 13.29 -14.68
N HIS A 186 -4.72 14.13 -13.98
CA HIS A 186 -6.16 14.32 -14.13
C HIS A 186 -6.43 15.54 -15.00
N ARG A 187 -7.20 15.38 -16.06
CA ARG A 187 -7.51 16.43 -17.03
C ARG A 187 -8.96 16.89 -16.89
N VAL A 188 -9.15 18.21 -16.77
CA VAL A 188 -10.48 18.82 -16.77
C VAL A 188 -10.76 19.54 -18.08
N GLN A 189 -12.00 19.50 -18.52
CA GLN A 189 -12.56 20.24 -19.65
C GLN A 189 -13.81 20.96 -19.17
N ARG A 190 -13.71 22.28 -18.95
CA ARG A 190 -14.83 23.15 -18.56
C ARG A 190 -14.58 24.58 -19.01
N ILE A 191 -15.60 25.42 -18.88
CA ILE A 191 -15.46 26.87 -19.04
C ILE A 191 -14.91 27.40 -17.73
N PRO A 192 -13.66 27.95 -17.67
CA PRO A 192 -13.08 28.46 -16.44
C PRO A 192 -13.88 29.62 -15.89
N VAL A 193 -13.87 29.81 -14.57
CA VAL A 193 -14.47 30.99 -13.90
C VAL A 193 -13.85 32.31 -14.41
N THR A 194 -12.60 32.25 -14.85
CA THR A 194 -11.83 33.39 -15.38
C THR A 194 -12.08 33.67 -16.88
N GLU A 195 -12.86 32.81 -17.58
CA GLU A 195 -13.11 32.93 -19.02
C GLU A 195 -14.38 33.76 -19.30
N SER A 196 -14.22 34.91 -19.95
CA SER A 196 -15.32 35.84 -20.23
C SER A 196 -16.08 35.56 -21.54
N GLN A 197 -15.52 34.73 -22.44
CA GLN A 197 -16.10 34.43 -23.77
C GLN A 197 -16.78 33.06 -23.85
N GLY A 198 -16.91 32.36 -22.72
CA GLY A 198 -17.59 31.06 -22.67
C GLY A 198 -16.85 29.92 -23.38
N ARG A 199 -15.54 30.04 -23.60
CA ARG A 199 -14.76 29.00 -24.28
C ARG A 199 -14.38 27.90 -23.30
N ILE A 200 -14.56 26.64 -23.74
CA ILE A 200 -14.10 25.48 -23.00
C ILE A 200 -12.57 25.46 -23.04
N GLN A 201 -11.95 25.40 -21.88
CA GLN A 201 -10.51 25.25 -21.73
C GLN A 201 -10.18 23.87 -21.14
N THR A 202 -8.93 23.44 -21.36
CA THR A 202 -8.41 22.19 -20.84
C THR A 202 -7.29 22.50 -19.89
N SER A 203 -7.45 22.07 -18.63
CA SER A 203 -6.43 22.19 -17.56
C SER A 203 -6.12 20.82 -16.99
N ALA A 204 -5.08 20.71 -16.21
CA ALA A 204 -4.66 19.47 -15.58
C ALA A 204 -4.19 19.69 -14.14
N ALA A 205 -4.38 18.67 -13.32
CA ALA A 205 -3.81 18.55 -11.99
C ALA A 205 -3.16 17.17 -11.85
N GLY A 206 -2.06 17.09 -11.12
CA GLY A 206 -1.39 15.83 -10.80
C GLY A 206 -1.81 15.32 -9.44
N VAL A 207 -2.09 14.05 -9.36
CA VAL A 207 -2.30 13.32 -8.10
C VAL A 207 -1.16 12.33 -7.95
N ILE A 208 -0.57 12.26 -6.77
CA ILE A 208 0.50 11.34 -6.43
C ILE A 208 0.09 10.64 -5.15
N VAL A 209 0.25 9.34 -5.09
CA VAL A 209 -0.14 8.52 -3.94
C VAL A 209 1.02 7.67 -3.47
N PHE A 210 1.13 7.51 -2.16
CA PHE A 210 2.13 6.67 -1.50
C PHE A 210 1.47 5.87 -0.40
N PRO A 211 1.91 4.63 -0.13
CA PRO A 211 1.56 3.96 1.11
C PRO A 211 2.20 4.72 2.29
N GLU A 212 1.45 4.97 3.36
CA GLU A 212 2.01 5.58 4.57
C GLU A 212 2.95 4.57 5.24
N ALA A 213 4.16 5.01 5.61
CA ALA A 213 5.10 4.16 6.35
C ALA A 213 4.53 3.81 7.73
N ASP A 214 4.77 2.58 8.19
CA ASP A 214 4.39 2.17 9.55
C ASP A 214 5.28 2.88 10.57
N GLU A 215 4.73 3.32 11.72
CA GLU A 215 5.50 3.95 12.80
C GLU A 215 6.61 3.01 13.35
N ASP A 216 6.41 1.69 13.23
CA ASP A 216 7.38 0.67 13.64
C ASP A 216 8.59 0.55 12.69
N ASP A 217 8.51 1.10 11.49
CA ASP A 217 9.61 1.11 10.52
C ASP A 217 10.80 1.98 10.97
N ASP A 218 10.62 2.86 11.95
CA ASP A 218 11.67 3.72 12.49
C ASP A 218 12.57 3.04 13.54
N GLU A 219 12.20 1.86 14.04
CA GLU A 219 13.09 1.09 14.95
C GLU A 219 14.05 0.19 14.17
N ILE A 220 15.33 0.54 14.20
CA ILE A 220 16.37 -0.32 13.67
C ILE A 220 16.79 -1.32 14.75
N GLU A 221 16.36 -2.57 14.61
CA GLU A 221 16.95 -3.70 15.33
C GLU A 221 18.21 -4.16 14.60
N ILE A 222 19.33 -4.16 15.29
CA ILE A 222 20.61 -4.64 14.74
C ILE A 222 20.89 -6.01 15.34
N ASP A 223 20.95 -7.06 14.52
CA ASP A 223 21.38 -8.39 14.97
C ASP A 223 22.85 -8.30 15.43
N PRO A 224 23.17 -8.75 16.63
CA PRO A 224 24.56 -8.82 17.11
C PRO A 224 25.53 -9.56 16.17
N LYS A 225 25.02 -10.46 15.33
CA LYS A 225 25.84 -11.18 14.33
C LYS A 225 26.31 -10.28 13.19
N ASP A 226 25.56 -9.21 12.91
CA ASP A 226 25.86 -8.23 11.85
C ASP A 226 26.82 -7.14 12.34
N LEU A 227 27.25 -7.20 13.60
CA LEU A 227 28.19 -6.26 14.19
C LEU A 227 29.58 -6.84 14.31
N LYS A 228 30.54 -6.20 13.65
CA LYS A 228 31.97 -6.39 13.93
C LYS A 228 32.46 -5.32 14.89
N ILE A 229 33.00 -5.73 16.02
CA ILE A 229 33.50 -4.83 17.06
C ILE A 229 35.02 -5.04 17.24
N ASP A 230 35.79 -4.01 16.93
CA ASP A 230 37.22 -3.97 17.10
C ASP A 230 37.56 -3.00 18.27
N ILE A 231 38.46 -3.42 19.17
CA ILE A 231 38.88 -2.65 20.33
C ILE A 231 40.33 -2.26 20.13
N PHE A 232 40.65 -0.99 20.34
CA PHE A 232 42.00 -0.47 20.14
C PHE A 232 42.37 0.59 21.18
N MET A 233 43.64 0.98 21.22
CA MET A 233 44.09 2.07 22.09
C MET A 233 43.57 3.40 21.55
N SER A 234 43.07 4.27 22.46
CA SER A 234 42.68 5.64 22.08
C SER A 234 43.91 6.44 21.63
N SER A 235 43.75 7.26 20.61
CA SER A 235 44.80 8.14 20.11
C SER A 235 44.51 9.59 20.54
N GLY A 236 45.53 10.29 21.04
CA GLY A 236 45.40 11.70 21.43
C GLY A 236 46.48 12.13 22.43
N PRO A 237 46.62 13.43 22.73
CA PRO A 237 47.49 13.93 23.76
C PRO A 237 46.95 13.50 25.13
N GLY A 238 47.58 12.54 25.80
CA GLY A 238 47.13 12.01 27.08
C GLY A 238 48.26 11.33 27.86
N GLY A 239 48.06 11.15 29.18
CA GLY A 239 48.99 10.48 30.10
C GLY A 239 48.95 8.95 29.98
N GLN A 240 49.49 8.23 30.99
CA GLN A 240 49.64 6.77 31.01
C GLN A 240 48.33 6.00 30.68
N SER A 241 47.15 6.53 31.02
CA SER A 241 45.84 5.90 30.77
C SER A 241 45.54 5.75 29.30
N VAL A 242 45.89 6.72 28.45
CA VAL A 242 45.61 6.71 26.97
C VAL A 242 46.52 5.69 26.28
N ASN A 243 47.75 5.51 26.79
CA ASN A 243 48.76 4.65 26.16
C ASN A 243 48.75 3.20 26.66
N THR A 244 47.91 2.87 27.67
CA THR A 244 47.91 1.53 28.27
C THR A 244 46.56 0.85 28.28
N THR A 245 45.45 1.61 28.01
CA THR A 245 44.09 1.06 28.11
C THR A 245 43.42 0.97 26.73
N TYR A 246 42.92 -0.21 26.38
CA TYR A 246 42.13 -0.45 25.19
C TYR A 246 40.69 0.04 25.42
N SER A 247 40.48 1.34 25.36
CA SER A 247 39.16 1.95 25.61
C SER A 247 38.41 2.36 24.33
N ALA A 248 39.13 2.55 23.23
CA ALA A 248 38.53 2.93 21.97
C ALA A 248 37.83 1.74 21.30
N VAL A 249 36.68 1.98 20.71
CA VAL A 249 35.82 0.99 20.05
C VAL A 249 35.54 1.41 18.62
N ARG A 250 35.78 0.50 17.67
CA ARG A 250 35.30 0.58 16.30
C ARG A 250 34.21 -0.43 16.12
N MET A 251 33.04 0.04 15.68
CA MET A 251 31.88 -0.80 15.41
C MET A 251 31.51 -0.68 13.93
N THR A 252 31.46 -1.81 13.23
CA THR A 252 31.11 -1.88 11.82
C THR A 252 29.86 -2.75 11.65
N HIS A 253 28.87 -2.21 10.98
CA HIS A 253 27.71 -2.97 10.54
C HIS A 253 28.06 -3.68 9.24
N ILE A 254 28.16 -5.02 9.28
CA ILE A 254 28.70 -5.83 8.18
C ILE A 254 27.88 -5.66 6.88
N PRO A 255 26.51 -5.72 6.90
CA PRO A 255 25.72 -5.63 5.68
C PRO A 255 25.84 -4.28 4.95
N THR A 256 25.93 -3.17 5.68
CA THR A 256 26.01 -1.82 5.07
C THR A 256 27.42 -1.26 4.98
N GLY A 257 28.39 -1.86 5.68
CA GLY A 257 29.77 -1.37 5.76
C GLY A 257 29.94 -0.08 6.59
N ILE A 258 28.87 0.43 7.22
CA ILE A 258 28.94 1.64 8.04
C ILE A 258 29.81 1.37 9.27
N THR A 259 30.80 2.24 9.45
CA THR A 259 31.76 2.14 10.57
C THR A 259 31.70 3.38 11.46
N VAL A 260 31.68 3.15 12.77
CA VAL A 260 31.71 4.17 13.81
C VAL A 260 32.88 3.93 14.72
N ASN A 261 33.69 4.96 14.99
CA ASN A 261 34.79 4.93 15.94
C ASN A 261 34.44 5.82 17.12
N MET A 262 34.57 5.29 18.36
CA MET A 262 34.38 6.03 19.61
C MET A 262 35.57 5.85 20.56
N GLN A 263 36.08 6.98 21.06
CA GLN A 263 37.20 7.01 21.99
C GLN A 263 37.11 8.12 23.05
N ASP A 264 35.95 8.82 23.09
CA ASP A 264 35.80 10.03 23.90
C ASP A 264 35.67 9.74 25.41
N GLU A 265 35.19 8.54 25.73
CA GLU A 265 35.01 8.10 27.11
C GLU A 265 36.19 7.27 27.60
N LYS A 266 36.41 7.31 28.91
CA LYS A 266 37.48 6.52 29.58
C LYS A 266 37.14 5.04 29.68
N SER A 267 35.87 4.68 29.55
CA SER A 267 35.36 3.32 29.67
C SER A 267 35.04 2.72 28.31
N GLN A 268 35.59 1.55 28.03
CA GLN A 268 35.26 0.75 26.83
C GLN A 268 33.74 0.48 26.71
N ILE A 269 33.06 0.21 27.85
CA ILE A 269 31.62 -0.07 27.88
C ILE A 269 30.83 1.15 27.45
N GLN A 270 31.23 2.36 27.91
CA GLN A 270 30.58 3.61 27.52
C GLN A 270 30.82 3.93 26.04
N ASN A 271 32.06 3.75 25.55
CA ASN A 271 32.40 3.92 24.14
C ASN A 271 31.61 2.93 23.24
N ARG A 272 31.43 1.68 23.69
CA ARG A 272 30.63 0.68 22.97
C ARG A 272 29.14 1.09 22.90
N ALA A 273 28.57 1.56 24.01
CA ALA A 273 27.21 2.02 24.06
C ALA A 273 27.00 3.29 23.19
N ALA A 274 27.95 4.21 23.19
CA ALA A 274 27.96 5.40 22.35
C ALA A 274 28.09 5.04 20.87
N ALA A 275 29.00 4.11 20.52
CA ALA A 275 29.17 3.62 19.16
C ALA A 275 27.88 3.00 18.60
N LEU A 276 27.19 2.19 19.40
CA LEU A 276 25.92 1.56 19.00
C LEU A 276 24.83 2.61 18.75
N ARG A 277 24.70 3.62 19.61
CA ARG A 277 23.73 4.71 19.40
C ARG A 277 24.00 5.49 18.12
N VAL A 278 25.25 5.86 17.86
CA VAL A 278 25.63 6.59 16.65
C VAL A 278 25.47 5.71 15.40
N LEU A 279 25.75 4.40 15.50
CA LEU A 279 25.54 3.46 14.42
C LEU A 279 24.06 3.34 14.07
N LYS A 280 23.18 3.18 15.07
CA LYS A 280 21.71 3.17 14.87
C LYS A 280 21.24 4.46 14.20
N SER A 281 21.70 5.62 14.66
CA SER A 281 21.33 6.90 14.06
C SER A 281 21.79 7.02 12.59
N ARG A 282 22.98 6.53 12.24
CA ARG A 282 23.46 6.52 10.85
C ARG A 282 22.71 5.56 9.96
N LEU A 283 22.35 4.39 10.47
CA LEU A 283 21.54 3.41 9.74
C LEU A 283 20.13 3.96 9.49
N LEU A 284 19.53 4.62 10.49
CA LEU A 284 18.25 5.28 10.35
C LEU A 284 18.28 6.40 9.30
N ALA A 285 19.31 7.25 9.35
CA ALA A 285 19.50 8.30 8.35
C ALA A 285 19.66 7.74 6.92
N MET A 286 20.40 6.62 6.76
CA MET A 286 20.54 5.96 5.46
C MET A 286 19.21 5.37 4.98
N LYS A 287 18.42 4.76 5.89
CA LYS A 287 17.08 4.24 5.56
C LYS A 287 16.17 5.35 5.08
N HIS A 288 16.09 6.47 5.80
CA HIS A 288 15.30 7.62 5.38
C HIS A 288 15.76 8.23 4.04
N GLU A 289 17.06 8.22 3.76
CA GLU A 289 17.58 8.67 2.46
C GLU A 289 17.14 7.75 1.32
N GLN A 290 17.16 6.44 1.55
CA GLN A 290 16.67 5.45 0.58
C GLN A 290 15.17 5.60 0.35
N GLU A 291 14.37 5.68 1.42
CA GLU A 291 12.92 5.90 1.34
C GLU A 291 12.57 7.22 0.61
N ALA A 292 13.32 8.29 0.87
CA ALA A 292 13.14 9.55 0.16
C ALA A 292 13.49 9.45 -1.33
N ALA A 293 14.52 8.67 -1.69
CA ALA A 293 14.87 8.40 -3.09
C ALA A 293 13.79 7.56 -3.78
N GLU A 294 13.30 6.51 -3.15
CA GLU A 294 12.20 5.67 -3.66
C GLU A 294 10.92 6.48 -3.84
N ALA A 295 10.58 7.33 -2.87
CA ALA A 295 9.43 8.24 -2.97
C ALA A 295 9.61 9.26 -4.12
N ALA A 296 10.83 9.76 -4.36
CA ALA A 296 11.12 10.65 -5.49
C ALA A 296 10.96 9.93 -6.84
N ASP A 297 11.43 8.69 -6.95
CA ASP A 297 11.27 7.86 -8.14
C ASP A 297 9.79 7.51 -8.37
N MET A 298 9.04 7.20 -7.34
CA MET A 298 7.60 6.94 -7.41
C MET A 298 6.85 8.20 -7.87
N ARG A 299 7.18 9.39 -7.33
CA ARG A 299 6.62 10.66 -7.82
C ARG A 299 6.86 10.84 -9.31
N HIS A 300 8.09 10.59 -9.76
CA HIS A 300 8.46 10.74 -11.16
C HIS A 300 7.77 9.71 -12.07
N SER A 301 7.53 8.50 -11.60
CA SER A 301 6.83 7.45 -12.36
C SER A 301 5.34 7.77 -12.54
N GLN A 302 4.67 8.28 -11.51
CA GLN A 302 3.24 8.61 -11.55
C GLN A 302 2.96 9.90 -12.34
N VAL A 303 3.80 10.92 -12.17
CA VAL A 303 3.60 12.23 -12.80
C VAL A 303 4.93 12.75 -13.33
N ARG A 304 5.17 12.57 -14.63
CA ARG A 304 6.43 12.99 -15.26
C ARG A 304 6.51 14.50 -15.50
N SER A 305 5.47 15.09 -16.11
CA SER A 305 5.53 16.47 -16.59
C SER A 305 4.34 17.34 -16.19
N LEU A 306 3.32 16.80 -15.52
CA LEU A 306 2.02 17.47 -15.28
C LEU A 306 1.36 17.99 -16.57
N ASP A 307 1.73 17.44 -17.72
CA ASP A 307 1.15 17.81 -19.01
C ASP A 307 -0.18 17.08 -19.22
N ARG A 308 -1.16 17.82 -19.76
CA ARG A 308 -2.50 17.30 -20.07
C ARG A 308 -2.50 16.14 -21.08
N SER A 309 -1.40 15.89 -21.79
CA SER A 309 -1.26 14.76 -22.72
C SER A 309 -1.06 13.43 -22.01
N GLU A 310 -0.46 13.42 -20.82
CA GLU A 310 -0.17 12.23 -20.00
C GLU A 310 -1.36 11.78 -19.13
N ARG A 311 -2.55 12.27 -19.43
CA ARG A 311 -3.75 12.05 -18.63
C ARG A 311 -4.08 10.57 -18.41
N ILE A 312 -4.36 10.22 -17.15
CA ILE A 312 -5.01 8.95 -16.81
C ILE A 312 -6.54 9.09 -16.89
N ARG A 313 -7.08 10.25 -16.50
CA ARG A 313 -8.54 10.46 -16.43
C ARG A 313 -8.96 11.82 -16.98
N THR A 314 -10.16 11.89 -17.56
CA THR A 314 -10.74 13.14 -18.06
C THR A 314 -12.10 13.42 -17.42
N TYR A 315 -12.24 14.63 -16.90
CA TYR A 315 -13.44 15.21 -16.28
C TYR A 315 -14.03 16.24 -17.25
N ASN A 316 -15.10 15.88 -17.95
CA ASN A 316 -15.78 16.71 -18.96
C ASN A 316 -17.07 17.26 -18.37
N PHE A 317 -17.04 18.51 -17.91
CA PHE A 317 -18.17 19.18 -17.28
C PHE A 317 -19.35 19.43 -18.24
N PRO A 318 -19.15 19.95 -19.49
CA PRO A 318 -20.23 20.15 -20.43
C PRO A 318 -21.08 18.91 -20.73
N GLU A 319 -20.46 17.73 -20.70
CA GLU A 319 -21.14 16.47 -20.97
C GLU A 319 -21.49 15.69 -19.69
N ASN A 320 -21.22 16.25 -18.51
CA ASN A 320 -21.32 15.57 -17.20
C ASN A 320 -20.67 14.18 -17.21
N ARG A 321 -19.52 14.05 -17.91
CA ARG A 321 -18.87 12.78 -18.22
C ARG A 321 -17.49 12.65 -17.58
N ILE A 322 -17.22 11.48 -17.01
CA ILE A 322 -15.90 11.03 -16.60
C ILE A 322 -15.42 9.89 -17.49
N VAL A 323 -14.14 9.88 -17.83
CA VAL A 323 -13.48 8.81 -18.61
C VAL A 323 -12.16 8.45 -17.98
N ASP A 324 -11.98 7.20 -17.58
CA ASP A 324 -10.65 6.64 -17.31
C ASP A 324 -10.05 6.07 -18.61
N HIS A 325 -8.85 6.52 -18.96
CA HIS A 325 -8.21 6.14 -20.23
C HIS A 325 -7.44 4.82 -20.15
N ARG A 326 -7.19 4.32 -18.95
CA ARG A 326 -6.50 3.04 -18.72
C ARG A 326 -7.46 1.86 -18.93
N THR A 327 -8.65 1.96 -18.35
CA THR A 327 -9.69 0.93 -18.40
C THR A 327 -10.73 1.16 -19.49
N ASN A 328 -10.73 2.36 -20.13
CA ASN A 328 -11.79 2.85 -21.02
C ASN A 328 -13.17 2.97 -20.32
N TYR A 329 -13.18 3.02 -18.98
CA TYR A 329 -14.41 3.27 -18.22
C TYR A 329 -14.99 4.64 -18.55
N LYS A 330 -16.31 4.72 -18.76
CA LYS A 330 -17.06 5.95 -19.06
C LYS A 330 -18.35 5.99 -18.27
N ALA A 331 -18.60 7.12 -17.60
CA ALA A 331 -19.86 7.37 -16.90
C ALA A 331 -20.31 8.82 -17.11
N TYR A 332 -21.62 9.05 -17.04
CA TYR A 332 -22.27 10.36 -17.25
C TYR A 332 -22.87 10.89 -15.95
N ASN A 333 -22.08 10.83 -14.87
CA ASN A 333 -22.43 11.22 -13.51
C ASN A 333 -21.27 11.98 -12.83
N LEU A 334 -20.56 12.82 -13.58
CA LEU A 334 -19.38 13.53 -13.10
C LEU A 334 -19.66 14.34 -11.83
N ASP A 335 -20.84 14.96 -11.73
CA ASP A 335 -21.29 15.69 -10.55
C ASP A 335 -21.34 14.81 -9.29
N ALA A 336 -21.87 13.59 -9.40
CA ALA A 336 -21.89 12.62 -8.32
C ALA A 336 -20.47 12.14 -7.96
N VAL A 337 -19.61 11.92 -8.97
CA VAL A 337 -18.21 11.53 -8.75
C VAL A 337 -17.45 12.62 -7.98
N LEU A 338 -17.61 13.89 -8.37
CA LEU A 338 -17.01 15.02 -7.66
C LEU A 338 -17.58 15.21 -6.24
N ASP A 339 -18.77 14.67 -5.97
CA ASP A 339 -19.36 14.59 -4.62
C ASP A 339 -18.97 13.28 -3.88
N GLY A 340 -17.94 12.58 -4.36
CA GLY A 340 -17.35 11.42 -3.72
C GLY A 340 -17.98 10.07 -4.09
N ASP A 341 -18.74 9.97 -5.19
CA ASP A 341 -19.21 8.68 -5.73
C ASP A 341 -18.18 8.10 -6.72
N LEU A 342 -16.98 7.82 -6.21
CA LEU A 342 -15.81 7.43 -6.99
C LEU A 342 -15.66 5.90 -7.13
N GLN A 343 -16.40 5.11 -6.34
CA GLN A 343 -16.19 3.67 -6.21
C GLN A 343 -16.22 2.93 -7.56
N ALA A 344 -17.20 3.20 -8.42
CA ALA A 344 -17.31 2.51 -9.69
C ALA A 344 -16.12 2.75 -10.65
N VAL A 345 -15.47 3.90 -10.53
CA VAL A 345 -14.23 4.21 -11.29
C VAL A 345 -13.09 3.38 -10.74
N ILE A 346 -12.91 3.36 -9.41
CA ILE A 346 -11.88 2.59 -8.71
C ILE A 346 -12.06 1.09 -8.98
N ASP A 347 -13.28 0.57 -8.92
CA ASP A 347 -13.57 -0.83 -9.21
C ASP A 347 -13.13 -1.22 -10.62
N SER A 348 -13.27 -0.32 -11.60
CA SER A 348 -12.81 -0.56 -12.97
C SER A 348 -11.30 -0.67 -13.07
N ASP A 349 -10.56 0.10 -12.27
CA ASP A 349 -9.10 0.05 -12.21
C ASP A 349 -8.62 -1.21 -11.49
N ILE A 350 -9.27 -1.60 -10.39
CA ILE A 350 -8.99 -2.85 -9.66
C ILE A 350 -9.19 -4.07 -10.58
N GLN A 351 -10.32 -4.15 -11.28
CA GLN A 351 -10.62 -5.25 -12.20
C GLN A 351 -9.60 -5.35 -13.34
N ALA A 352 -9.15 -4.22 -13.88
CA ALA A 352 -8.12 -4.21 -14.92
C ALA A 352 -6.77 -4.71 -14.40
N ASP A 353 -6.34 -4.29 -13.22
CA ASP A 353 -5.11 -4.75 -12.58
C ASP A 353 -5.15 -6.25 -12.24
N GLU A 354 -6.28 -6.75 -11.71
CA GLU A 354 -6.49 -8.18 -11.46
C GLU A 354 -6.41 -9.01 -12.76
N ALA A 355 -7.03 -8.52 -13.84
CA ALA A 355 -6.98 -9.18 -15.14
C ALA A 355 -5.55 -9.23 -15.71
N ASP A 356 -4.79 -8.15 -15.59
CA ASP A 356 -3.39 -8.08 -16.02
C ASP A 356 -2.50 -9.01 -15.19
N ARG A 357 -2.69 -9.08 -13.88
CA ARG A 357 -1.96 -10.02 -12.99
C ARG A 357 -2.25 -11.48 -13.32
N LEU A 358 -3.51 -11.83 -13.57
CA LEU A 358 -3.90 -13.18 -14.02
C LEU A 358 -3.27 -13.52 -15.37
N ALA A 359 -3.20 -12.58 -16.32
CA ALA A 359 -2.59 -12.80 -17.62
C ALA A 359 -1.08 -13.01 -17.55
N ASN A 360 -0.41 -12.38 -16.60
CA ASN A 360 1.05 -12.46 -16.39
C ASN A 360 1.49 -13.69 -15.57
N GLN A 361 0.57 -14.45 -14.96
CA GLN A 361 0.85 -15.69 -14.25
C GLN A 361 0.91 -16.93 -15.19
N LYS A 362 0.68 -16.76 -16.49
CA LYS A 362 0.82 -17.81 -17.53
C LYS A 362 2.23 -17.78 -18.10
#